data_068ef6d008280ab88895efe985d75e58
#
_entry.id   068ef6d008280ab88895efe985d75e58
#
_cell.length_a   1.000
_cell.length_b   1.000
_cell.length_c   1.000
_cell.angle_alpha   90.00
_cell.angle_beta   90.00
_cell.angle_gamma   90.00
#
_symmetry.space_group_name_H-M   'P 1'
#
loop_
_entity.id
_entity.type
_entity.pdbx_description
1 polymer ?
#
loop_
_entity_poly.entity_id
_entity_poly.type
_entity_poly.pdbx_seq_one_letter_code
_entity_poly.pdbx_strand_id
1 'polypeptide(L)' 'MVKVASIKNIIKDLTPRQQKTMRSHARHHTLKHMRSMARLMGGRRKLTFSQAHRVAIRTTGR' A
#
# COMPACT_ATOMS: atom_id res chain seq x y z
N MET A 1 -5.23 -10.05 -9.31
CA MET A 1 -4.94 -10.27 -7.88
C MET A 1 -3.44 -10.19 -7.62
N VAL A 2 -3.05 -9.42 -6.60
CA VAL A 2 -1.64 -9.24 -6.27
C VAL A 2 -1.21 -10.30 -5.26
N LYS A 3 -0.11 -10.96 -5.55
CA LYS A 3 0.44 -11.95 -4.61
C LYS A 3 1.14 -11.23 -3.48
N VAL A 4 1.00 -11.75 -2.25
CA VAL A 4 1.64 -11.16 -1.08
C VAL A 4 3.16 -11.08 -1.27
N ALA A 5 3.76 -12.09 -1.88
CA ALA A 5 5.20 -12.10 -2.14
C ALA A 5 5.63 -10.93 -3.05
N SER A 6 4.74 -10.49 -3.95
CA SER A 6 5.06 -9.41 -4.88
C SER A 6 5.14 -8.05 -4.18
N ILE A 7 4.43 -7.87 -3.07
CA ILE A 7 4.43 -6.59 -2.36
C ILE A 7 5.43 -6.57 -1.20
N LYS A 8 6.05 -7.68 -0.89
CA LYS A 8 6.97 -7.77 0.24
C LYS A 8 8.05 -6.69 0.21
N ASN A 9 8.67 -6.50 -0.95
CA ASN A 9 9.71 -5.49 -1.10
C ASN A 9 9.13 -4.06 -1.07
N ILE A 10 7.91 -3.91 -1.52
CA ILE A 10 7.25 -2.60 -1.58
C ILE A 10 6.96 -2.07 -0.18
N ILE A 11 6.57 -2.97 0.74
CA ILE A 11 6.15 -2.59 2.07
C ILE A 11 7.22 -2.76 3.15
N LYS A 12 8.42 -3.16 2.76
CA LYS A 12 9.47 -3.48 3.74
C LYS A 12 9.83 -2.34 4.69
N ASP A 13 9.64 -1.10 4.26
CA ASP A 13 9.98 0.08 5.07
C ASP A 13 8.82 0.57 5.92
N LEU A 14 7.69 -0.09 5.84
CA LEU A 14 6.53 0.26 6.65
C LEU A 14 6.62 -0.41 8.03
N THR A 15 5.83 0.12 8.98
CA THR A 15 5.75 -0.52 10.29
C THR A 15 5.13 -1.91 10.16
N PRO A 16 5.40 -2.82 11.13
CA PRO A 16 4.78 -4.16 11.09
C PRO A 16 3.27 -4.12 10.99
N ARG A 17 2.65 -3.16 11.67
CA ARG A 17 1.20 -2.99 11.63
C ARG A 17 0.73 -2.59 10.23
N GLN A 18 1.42 -1.64 9.61
CA GLN A 18 1.10 -1.21 8.25
C GLN A 18 1.32 -2.34 7.25
N GLN A 19 2.40 -3.11 7.41
CA GLN A 19 2.68 -4.25 6.55
C GLN A 19 1.56 -5.28 6.60
N LYS A 20 1.06 -5.55 7.80
CA LYS A 20 -0.04 -6.50 7.98
C LYS A 20 -1.29 -6.01 7.25
N THR A 21 -1.62 -4.74 7.41
CA THR A 21 -2.77 -4.13 6.75
C THR A 21 -2.62 -4.19 5.23
N MET A 22 -1.44 -3.87 4.73
CA MET A 22 -1.18 -3.89 3.30
C MET A 22 -1.33 -5.30 2.72
N ARG A 23 -0.82 -6.31 3.42
CA ARG A 23 -0.96 -7.69 2.96
C ARG A 23 -2.42 -8.11 2.87
N SER A 24 -3.25 -7.69 3.85
CA SER A 24 -4.68 -7.96 3.82
C SER A 24 -5.35 -7.35 2.60
N HIS A 25 -4.93 -6.16 2.23
CA HIS A 25 -5.55 -5.43 1.13
C HIS A 25 -5.02 -5.82 -0.24
N ALA A 26 -3.88 -6.48 -0.32
CA ALA A 26 -3.29 -6.88 -1.60
C ALA A 26 -4.23 -7.76 -2.43
N ARG A 27 -5.15 -8.44 -1.78
CA ARG A 27 -6.10 -9.33 -2.45
C ARG A 27 -7.13 -8.58 -3.29
N HIS A 28 -7.34 -7.30 -2.98
CA HIS A 28 -8.43 -6.52 -3.58
C HIS A 28 -7.95 -5.39 -4.48
N HIS A 29 -6.64 -5.21 -4.57
CA HIS A 29 -6.08 -4.09 -5.33
C HIS A 29 -4.99 -4.54 -6.28
N THR A 30 -4.73 -3.71 -7.29
CA THR A 30 -3.64 -4.00 -8.23
C THR A 30 -2.29 -3.70 -7.58
N LEU A 31 -1.23 -4.24 -8.17
CA LEU A 31 0.12 -3.97 -7.70
C LEU A 31 0.43 -2.47 -7.77
N LYS A 32 -0.03 -1.82 -8.83
CA LYS A 32 0.16 -0.37 -8.99
C LYS A 32 -0.45 0.40 -7.83
N HIS A 33 -1.67 0.02 -7.43
CA HIS A 33 -2.35 0.64 -6.30
C HIS A 33 -1.56 0.43 -5.00
N MET A 34 -1.14 -0.82 -4.75
CA MET A 34 -0.40 -1.15 -3.54
C MET A 34 0.93 -0.40 -3.47
N ARG A 35 1.61 -0.27 -4.59
CA ARG A 35 2.87 0.46 -4.66
C ARG A 35 2.66 1.95 -4.37
N SER A 36 1.60 2.52 -4.91
CA SER A 36 1.23 3.91 -4.65
C SER A 36 0.98 4.16 -3.17
N MET A 37 0.23 3.26 -2.54
CA MET A 37 -0.05 3.37 -1.11
C MET A 37 1.22 3.27 -0.27
N ALA A 38 2.10 2.32 -0.59
CA ALA A 38 3.34 2.13 0.15
C ALA A 38 4.20 3.38 0.09
N ARG A 39 4.26 4.02 -1.08
CA ARG A 39 5.00 5.26 -1.24
C ARG A 39 4.45 6.38 -0.36
N LEU A 40 3.13 6.50 -0.30
CA LEU A 40 2.49 7.54 0.50
C LEU A 40 2.65 7.29 2.00
N MET A 41 2.58 6.04 2.40
CA MET A 41 2.68 5.68 3.82
C MET A 41 4.11 5.74 4.34
N GLY A 42 5.07 5.33 3.51
CA GLY A 42 6.47 5.23 3.93
C GLY A 42 7.35 6.39 3.50
N GLY A 43 6.83 7.32 2.68
CA GLY A 43 7.59 8.44 2.17
C GLY A 43 7.60 9.64 3.10
N ARG A 44 7.90 10.81 2.53
CA ARG A 44 7.96 12.05 3.31
C ARG A 44 6.64 12.39 3.99
N ARG A 45 5.52 12.09 3.33
CA ARG A 45 4.19 12.43 3.86
C ARG A 45 3.80 11.59 5.05
N LYS A 46 4.30 10.36 5.10
CA LYS A 46 3.97 9.40 6.17
C LYS A 46 2.48 9.36 6.47
N LEU A 47 1.69 9.24 5.41
CA LEU A 47 0.24 9.21 5.55
C LEU A 47 -0.20 7.95 6.29
N THR A 48 -1.37 8.04 6.94
CA THR A 48 -1.99 6.86 7.53
C THR A 48 -2.50 5.97 6.40
N PHE A 49 -2.82 4.72 6.72
CA PHE A 49 -3.39 3.80 5.75
C PHE A 49 -4.64 4.39 5.09
N SER A 50 -5.54 4.95 5.88
CA SER A 50 -6.79 5.51 5.36
C SER A 50 -6.53 6.66 4.39
N GLN A 51 -5.60 7.54 4.74
CA GLN A 51 -5.24 8.67 3.89
C GLN A 51 -4.60 8.21 2.60
N ALA A 52 -3.66 7.28 2.69
CA ALA A 52 -2.97 6.74 1.52
C ALA A 52 -3.94 6.03 0.58
N HIS A 53 -4.86 5.27 1.14
CA HIS A 53 -5.87 4.55 0.37
C HIS A 53 -6.74 5.52 -0.43
N ARG A 54 -7.17 6.60 0.22
CA ARG A 54 -8.00 7.62 -0.42
C ARG A 54 -7.27 8.28 -1.59
N VAL A 55 -6.00 8.63 -1.38
CA VAL A 55 -5.20 9.26 -2.43
C VAL A 55 -4.94 8.29 -3.57
N ALA A 56 -4.61 7.03 -3.25
CA ALA A 56 -4.32 6.02 -4.26
C ALA A 56 -5.53 5.74 -5.14
N ILE A 57 -6.71 5.66 -4.55
CA ILE A 57 -7.94 5.45 -5.32
C ILE A 57 -8.15 6.58 -6.30
N ARG A 58 -7.88 7.80 -5.87
CA ARG A 58 -8.06 8.99 -6.70
C ARG A 58 -7.05 9.05 -7.85
N THR A 59 -5.81 8.66 -7.60
CA THR A 59 -4.72 8.85 -8.57
C THR A 59 -4.45 7.63 -9.43
N THR A 60 -4.55 6.43 -8.88
CA THR A 60 -4.23 5.19 -9.61
C THR A 60 -5.43 4.29 -9.79
N GLY A 61 -6.56 4.62 -9.20
CA GLY A 61 -7.72 3.76 -9.20
C GLY A 61 -7.55 2.62 -8.20
N ARG A 62 -8.16 1.50 -8.50
CA ARG A 62 -8.11 0.36 -7.58
C ARG A 62 -6.82 -0.45 -7.73
#